data_3df8a1d9df0e13a804c4d37601a150c7
#
_entry.id   3df8a1d9df0e13a804c4d37601a150c7
#
_cell.length_a   1.000
_cell.length_b   1.000
_cell.length_c   1.000
_cell.angle_alpha   90.00
_cell.angle_beta   90.00
_cell.angle_gamma   90.00
#
_symmetry.space_group_name_H-M   'P 1'
#
loop_
_entity.id
_entity.type
_entity.pdbx_description
1 polymer ?
#
loop_
_entity_poly.entity_id
_entity_poly.type
_entity_poly.pdbx_seq_one_letter_code
_entity_poly.pdbx_strand_id
1 'polypeptide(L)'
;FDDFIADKIWPGTRALAQRHLDAGQQVWLVTATPVELAQTIADRLGLTGALGTVAESVDGVFTGRLVGDILHGPGKAHAVRALAIREGLNLKRCTAYSDSHNDVPMLSLVGRAVAINPDTDLRDVAKVRGWEMYDFRTARKAAKYGAGTAIVLGAAGGGAAAAARFLRQR
;
A
#
# COMPACT_ATOMS: atom_id res chain seq x y z
N PHE A 1 17.21 1.92 10.44
CA PHE A 1 16.12 2.22 9.50
C PHE A 1 16.66 2.98 8.29
N ASP A 2 17.26 4.13 8.51
CA ASP A 2 17.68 5.04 7.44
C ASP A 2 18.68 4.38 6.48
N ASP A 3 19.60 3.58 6.99
CA ASP A 3 20.63 2.89 6.19
C ASP A 3 20.13 1.67 5.40
N PHE A 4 18.98 1.06 5.79
CA PHE A 4 18.57 -0.23 5.21
C PHE A 4 17.15 -0.27 4.67
N ILE A 5 16.25 0.59 5.11
CA ILE A 5 14.82 0.51 4.80
C ILE A 5 14.32 1.74 4.03
N ALA A 6 14.80 2.94 4.35
CA ALA A 6 14.31 4.18 3.76
C ALA A 6 14.37 4.17 2.22
N ASP A 7 15.47 3.68 1.66
CA ASP A 7 15.69 3.59 0.21
C ASP A 7 14.86 2.50 -0.49
N LYS A 8 14.30 1.56 0.28
CA LYS A 8 13.46 0.49 -0.25
C LYS A 8 12.00 0.90 -0.39
N ILE A 9 11.60 1.98 0.27
CA ILE A 9 10.24 2.49 0.17
C ILE A 9 10.09 3.30 -1.12
N TRP A 10 9.17 2.87 -1.96
CA TRP A 10 8.89 3.58 -3.21
C TRP A 10 8.36 4.99 -2.92
N PRO A 11 8.94 6.05 -3.54
CA PRO A 11 8.50 7.43 -3.32
C PRO A 11 7.00 7.63 -3.59
N GLY A 12 6.45 6.96 -4.61
CA GLY A 12 5.02 7.00 -4.91
C GLY A 12 4.14 6.40 -3.80
N THR A 13 4.59 5.31 -3.17
CA THR A 13 3.87 4.69 -2.03
C THR A 13 3.91 5.60 -0.81
N ARG A 14 5.06 6.22 -0.53
CA ARG A 14 5.20 7.20 0.56
C ARG A 14 4.29 8.42 0.33
N ALA A 15 4.24 8.94 -0.89
CA ALA A 15 3.37 10.06 -1.24
C ALA A 15 1.88 9.71 -1.09
N LEU A 16 1.47 8.47 -1.40
CA LEU A 16 0.10 8.02 -1.16
C LEU A 16 -0.24 7.99 0.34
N ALA A 17 0.64 7.43 1.17
CA ALA A 17 0.45 7.42 2.62
C ALA A 17 0.33 8.85 3.17
N GLN A 18 1.23 9.75 2.76
CA GLN A 18 1.22 11.15 3.18
C GLN A 18 -0.09 11.86 2.81
N ARG A 19 -0.63 11.65 1.61
CA ARG A 19 -1.92 12.24 1.20
C ARG A 19 -3.08 11.83 2.11
N HIS A 20 -3.08 10.59 2.60
CA HIS A 20 -4.09 10.13 3.56
C HIS A 20 -3.90 10.80 4.93
N LEU A 21 -2.66 10.91 5.41
CA LEU A 21 -2.34 11.61 6.67
C LEU A 21 -2.71 13.09 6.59
N ASP A 22 -2.39 13.78 5.51
CA ASP A 22 -2.74 15.20 5.27
C ASP A 22 -4.26 15.42 5.23
N ALA A 23 -5.02 14.41 4.82
CA ALA A 23 -6.48 14.40 4.85
C ALA A 23 -7.07 14.04 6.25
N GLY A 24 -6.24 13.90 7.28
CA GLY A 24 -6.64 13.53 8.64
C GLY A 24 -7.11 12.07 8.76
N GLN A 25 -6.73 11.21 7.82
CA GLN A 25 -7.10 9.80 7.83
C GLN A 25 -6.05 8.96 8.56
N GLN A 26 -6.50 7.91 9.23
CA GLN A 26 -5.60 6.92 9.82
C GLN A 26 -4.92 6.09 8.73
N VAL A 27 -3.60 5.89 8.87
CA VAL A 27 -2.80 5.07 7.97
C VAL A 27 -2.06 3.99 8.77
N TRP A 28 -2.30 2.74 8.45
CA TRP A 28 -1.76 1.59 9.16
C TRP A 28 -0.85 0.76 8.25
N LEU A 29 0.33 0.42 8.76
CA LEU A 29 1.22 -0.56 8.12
C LEU A 29 0.77 -1.97 8.49
N VAL A 30 0.56 -2.86 7.50
CA VAL A 30 0.21 -4.27 7.73
C VAL A 30 1.25 -5.17 7.05
N THR A 31 2.04 -5.87 7.84
CA THR A 31 3.21 -6.61 7.35
C THR A 31 3.42 -7.92 8.07
N ALA A 32 4.04 -8.90 7.41
CA ALA A 32 4.51 -10.14 8.03
C ALA A 32 5.75 -9.94 8.92
N THR A 33 6.39 -8.78 8.86
CA THR A 33 7.55 -8.40 9.67
C THR A 33 7.18 -8.46 11.17
N PRO A 34 8.13 -8.75 12.09
CA PRO A 34 7.90 -8.62 13.53
C PRO A 34 7.33 -7.25 13.91
N VAL A 35 6.37 -7.25 14.84
CA VAL A 35 5.60 -6.04 15.20
C VAL A 35 6.50 -4.91 15.69
N GLU A 36 7.59 -5.20 16.37
CA GLU A 36 8.55 -4.23 16.89
C GLU A 36 9.22 -3.44 15.75
N LEU A 37 9.61 -4.17 14.70
CA LEU A 37 10.20 -3.54 13.51
C LEU A 37 9.12 -2.82 12.69
N ALA A 38 7.94 -3.39 12.57
CA ALA A 38 6.81 -2.77 11.88
C ALA A 38 6.43 -1.44 12.55
N GLN A 39 6.39 -1.39 13.88
CA GLN A 39 6.10 -0.16 14.63
C GLN A 39 7.19 0.89 14.42
N THR A 40 8.48 0.48 14.47
CA THR A 40 9.60 1.40 14.17
C THR A 40 9.46 2.03 12.77
N ILE A 41 9.04 1.25 11.77
CA ILE A 41 8.81 1.76 10.41
C ILE A 41 7.63 2.75 10.40
N ALA A 42 6.53 2.40 11.07
CA ALA A 42 5.35 3.25 11.14
C ALA A 42 5.67 4.60 11.80
N ASP A 43 6.38 4.61 12.92
CA ASP A 43 6.78 5.81 13.64
C ASP A 43 7.66 6.72 12.77
N ARG A 44 8.64 6.14 12.07
CA ARG A 44 9.53 6.89 11.16
C ARG A 44 8.82 7.49 9.95
N LEU A 45 7.72 6.89 9.53
CA LEU A 45 6.90 7.39 8.42
C LEU A 45 5.74 8.28 8.90
N GLY A 46 5.57 8.50 10.19
CA GLY A 46 4.47 9.25 10.77
C GLY A 46 3.10 8.60 10.59
N LEU A 47 3.07 7.26 10.45
CA LEU A 47 1.82 6.51 10.31
C LEU A 47 1.09 6.41 11.64
N THR A 48 -0.19 6.09 11.61
CA THR A 48 -1.01 5.92 12.82
C THR A 48 -0.57 4.73 13.67
N GLY A 49 -0.07 3.67 13.02
CA GLY A 49 0.47 2.50 13.70
C GLY A 49 0.78 1.36 12.74
N ALA A 50 1.13 0.21 13.32
CA ALA A 50 1.46 -0.99 12.57
C ALA A 50 0.77 -2.24 13.11
N LEU A 51 0.51 -3.20 12.21
CA LEU A 51 0.19 -4.58 12.49
C LEU A 51 1.33 -5.43 11.95
N GLY A 52 1.98 -6.18 12.81
CA GLY A 52 3.07 -7.08 12.49
C GLY A 52 2.85 -8.46 13.12
N THR A 53 3.69 -9.42 12.76
CA THR A 53 3.72 -10.73 13.41
C THR A 53 4.23 -10.58 14.84
N VAL A 54 3.54 -11.14 15.82
CA VAL A 54 3.90 -11.04 17.23
C VAL A 54 4.66 -12.30 17.65
N ALA A 55 5.92 -12.14 18.06
CA ALA A 55 6.69 -13.21 18.68
C ALA A 55 6.32 -13.33 20.17
N GLU A 56 6.18 -14.57 20.65
CA GLU A 56 5.94 -14.82 22.06
C GLU A 56 7.21 -14.52 22.87
N SER A 57 7.04 -13.76 23.95
CA SER A 57 8.12 -13.48 24.90
C SER A 57 7.65 -13.77 26.31
N VAL A 58 8.49 -14.44 27.11
CA VAL A 58 8.32 -14.71 28.53
C VAL A 58 9.50 -14.08 29.26
N ASP A 59 9.23 -13.22 30.22
CA ASP A 59 10.24 -12.47 30.98
C ASP A 59 11.28 -11.75 30.11
N GLY A 60 10.82 -11.22 28.94
CA GLY A 60 11.66 -10.49 27.99
C GLY A 60 12.52 -11.37 27.06
N VAL A 61 12.36 -12.70 27.13
CA VAL A 61 13.07 -13.65 26.26
C VAL A 61 12.11 -14.26 25.25
N PHE A 62 12.49 -14.24 23.97
CA PHE A 62 11.70 -14.88 22.92
C PHE A 62 11.70 -16.40 23.08
N THR A 63 10.51 -17.01 23.03
CA THR A 63 10.32 -18.46 23.18
C THR A 63 10.50 -19.23 21.86
N GLY A 64 10.56 -18.52 20.73
CA GLY A 64 10.56 -19.12 19.40
C GLY A 64 9.16 -19.43 18.87
N ARG A 65 8.11 -19.08 19.60
CA ARG A 65 6.70 -19.23 19.17
C ARG A 65 6.11 -17.88 18.75
N LEU A 66 4.93 -17.93 18.15
CA LEU A 66 4.15 -16.74 17.80
C LEU A 66 2.93 -16.62 18.73
N VAL A 67 2.51 -15.38 18.97
CA VAL A 67 1.22 -15.08 19.56
C VAL A 67 0.23 -14.87 18.40
N GLY A 68 -0.63 -15.87 18.18
CA GLY A 68 -1.55 -15.87 17.04
C GLY A 68 -0.88 -16.28 15.71
N ASP A 69 -1.44 -15.80 14.62
CA ASP A 69 -1.01 -16.17 13.26
C ASP A 69 0.12 -15.29 12.75
N ILE A 70 0.94 -15.83 11.85
CA ILE A 70 1.82 -15.00 11.03
C ILE A 70 0.97 -14.07 10.16
N LEU A 71 1.32 -12.78 10.08
CA LEU A 71 0.59 -11.80 9.28
C LEU A 71 0.91 -11.95 7.78
N HIS A 72 0.53 -13.08 7.22
CA HIS A 72 0.67 -13.38 5.81
C HIS A 72 -0.69 -13.88 5.26
N GLY A 73 -1.03 -13.52 4.03
CA GLY A 73 -2.26 -13.96 3.39
C GLY A 73 -3.52 -13.72 4.25
N PRO A 74 -4.27 -14.78 4.60
CA PRO A 74 -5.46 -14.68 5.45
C PRO A 74 -5.21 -14.06 6.82
N GLY A 75 -4.02 -14.24 7.41
CA GLY A 75 -3.63 -13.64 8.69
C GLY A 75 -3.71 -12.12 8.67
N LYS A 76 -3.30 -11.46 7.57
CA LYS A 76 -3.48 -10.01 7.40
C LYS A 76 -4.96 -9.62 7.39
N ALA A 77 -5.80 -10.39 6.73
CA ALA A 77 -7.23 -10.13 6.68
C ALA A 77 -7.88 -10.22 8.07
N HIS A 78 -7.49 -11.19 8.88
CA HIS A 78 -7.94 -11.33 10.27
C HIS A 78 -7.49 -10.15 11.12
N ALA A 79 -6.23 -9.78 11.05
CA ALA A 79 -5.68 -8.65 11.79
C ALA A 79 -6.35 -7.31 11.43
N VAL A 80 -6.63 -7.09 10.13
CA VAL A 80 -7.34 -5.89 9.67
C VAL A 80 -8.80 -5.85 10.16
N ARG A 81 -9.50 -7.00 10.22
CA ARG A 81 -10.83 -7.05 10.83
C ARG A 81 -10.78 -6.73 12.32
N ALA A 82 -9.84 -7.30 13.06
CA ALA A 82 -9.65 -7.03 14.47
C ALA A 82 -9.32 -5.55 14.73
N LEU A 83 -8.45 -4.96 13.91
CA LEU A 83 -8.16 -3.52 13.93
C LEU A 83 -9.42 -2.70 13.71
N ALA A 84 -10.21 -3.03 12.70
CA ALA A 84 -11.43 -2.29 12.38
C ALA A 84 -12.43 -2.30 13.53
N ILE A 85 -12.57 -3.42 14.23
CA ILE A 85 -13.43 -3.53 15.43
C ILE A 85 -12.88 -2.66 16.55
N ARG A 86 -11.57 -2.76 16.84
CA ARG A 86 -10.91 -2.03 17.92
C ARG A 86 -10.98 -0.51 17.74
N GLU A 87 -10.75 -0.05 16.51
CA GLU A 87 -10.71 1.38 16.17
C GLU A 87 -12.07 1.93 15.69
N GLY A 88 -13.13 1.12 15.66
CA GLY A 88 -14.45 1.55 15.17
C GLY A 88 -14.49 1.90 13.69
N LEU A 89 -13.62 1.29 12.86
CA LEU A 89 -13.48 1.61 11.44
C LEU A 89 -14.51 0.88 10.59
N ASN A 90 -15.12 1.60 9.64
CA ASN A 90 -15.95 0.99 8.62
C ASN A 90 -15.09 0.57 7.42
N LEU A 91 -14.81 -0.72 7.28
CA LEU A 91 -13.99 -1.26 6.20
C LEU A 91 -14.49 -0.88 4.79
N LYS A 92 -15.79 -0.68 4.60
CA LYS A 92 -16.33 -0.22 3.31
C LYS A 92 -15.95 1.21 2.95
N ARG A 93 -15.49 1.99 3.91
CA ARG A 93 -14.95 3.34 3.72
C ARG A 93 -13.42 3.37 3.74
N CYS A 94 -12.76 2.22 3.94
CA CYS A 94 -11.31 2.10 3.97
C CYS A 94 -10.76 1.80 2.56
N THR A 95 -9.50 2.20 2.37
CA THR A 95 -8.68 1.85 1.21
C THR A 95 -7.55 0.94 1.67
N ALA A 96 -7.27 -0.13 0.93
CA ALA A 96 -6.09 -0.97 1.14
C ALA A 96 -5.21 -0.99 -0.11
N TYR A 97 -3.91 -1.02 0.13
CA TYR A 97 -2.86 -1.03 -0.89
C TYR A 97 -1.99 -2.27 -0.73
N SER A 98 -1.66 -2.96 -1.82
CA SER A 98 -0.68 -4.05 -1.81
C SER A 98 -0.06 -4.28 -3.19
N ASP A 99 1.08 -4.97 -3.21
CA ASP A 99 1.81 -5.41 -4.41
C ASP A 99 1.74 -6.93 -4.62
N SER A 100 1.21 -7.68 -3.64
CA SER A 100 1.24 -9.14 -3.63
C SER A 100 -0.15 -9.79 -3.71
N HIS A 101 -0.24 -10.86 -4.50
CA HIS A 101 -1.41 -11.73 -4.59
C HIS A 101 -1.82 -12.32 -3.23
N ASN A 102 -0.86 -12.58 -2.35
CA ASN A 102 -1.14 -13.08 -1.00
C ASN A 102 -2.07 -12.18 -0.19
N ASP A 103 -2.15 -10.90 -0.53
CA ASP A 103 -2.97 -9.90 0.17
C ASP A 103 -4.39 -9.76 -0.43
N VAL A 104 -4.77 -10.58 -1.42
CA VAL A 104 -6.14 -10.63 -1.97
C VAL A 104 -7.21 -10.79 -0.88
N PRO A 105 -7.04 -11.64 0.15
CA PRO A 105 -8.00 -11.71 1.25
C PRO A 105 -8.19 -10.36 1.97
N MET A 106 -7.12 -9.63 2.26
CA MET A 106 -7.15 -8.32 2.90
C MET A 106 -7.77 -7.25 1.97
N LEU A 107 -7.33 -7.21 0.71
CA LEU A 107 -7.85 -6.27 -0.30
C LEU A 107 -9.36 -6.44 -0.53
N SER A 108 -9.86 -7.67 -0.38
CA SER A 108 -11.30 -7.99 -0.56
C SER A 108 -12.18 -7.51 0.59
N LEU A 109 -11.63 -7.08 1.73
CA LEU A 109 -12.40 -6.62 2.89
C LEU A 109 -12.86 -5.17 2.75
N VAL A 110 -12.09 -4.36 2.06
CA VAL A 110 -12.24 -2.91 2.02
C VAL A 110 -13.14 -2.44 0.90
N GLY A 111 -13.61 -1.20 1.01
CA GLY A 111 -14.42 -0.59 -0.05
C GLY A 111 -13.60 -0.20 -1.27
N ARG A 112 -12.29 0.09 -1.09
CA ARG A 112 -11.40 0.45 -2.19
C ARG A 112 -10.09 -0.34 -2.09
N ALA A 113 -9.88 -1.26 -3.02
CA ALA A 113 -8.66 -2.02 -3.15
C ALA A 113 -7.79 -1.44 -4.29
N VAL A 114 -6.50 -1.26 -4.01
CA VAL A 114 -5.56 -0.65 -4.96
C VAL A 114 -4.29 -1.51 -5.04
N ALA A 115 -3.96 -1.99 -6.23
CA ALA A 115 -2.75 -2.75 -6.48
C ALA A 115 -1.59 -1.80 -6.89
N ILE A 116 -0.51 -1.79 -6.10
CA ILE A 116 0.67 -0.95 -6.31
C ILE A 116 1.83 -1.82 -6.77
N ASN A 117 2.40 -1.58 -7.93
CA ASN A 117 3.48 -2.41 -8.49
C ASN A 117 3.17 -3.91 -8.41
N PRO A 118 1.95 -4.37 -8.77
CA PRO A 118 1.48 -5.71 -8.48
C PRO A 118 2.36 -6.79 -9.12
N ASP A 119 2.46 -7.93 -8.42
CA ASP A 119 2.91 -9.17 -9.04
C ASP A 119 1.92 -9.62 -10.14
N THR A 120 2.30 -10.64 -10.92
CA THR A 120 1.49 -11.09 -12.06
C THR A 120 0.10 -11.52 -11.63
N ASP A 121 0.02 -12.31 -10.58
CA ASP A 121 -1.23 -12.91 -10.12
C ASP A 121 -2.18 -11.86 -9.51
N LEU A 122 -1.64 -10.90 -8.73
CA LEU A 122 -2.44 -9.78 -8.23
C LEU A 122 -2.93 -8.89 -9.37
N ARG A 123 -2.11 -8.68 -10.40
CA ARG A 123 -2.49 -7.90 -11.59
C ARG A 123 -3.70 -8.50 -12.28
N ASP A 124 -3.72 -9.82 -12.43
CA ASP A 124 -4.83 -10.51 -13.09
C ASP A 124 -6.11 -10.49 -12.23
N VAL A 125 -5.99 -10.71 -10.93
CA VAL A 125 -7.11 -10.53 -10.00
C VAL A 125 -7.64 -9.10 -10.02
N ALA A 126 -6.76 -8.10 -10.01
CA ALA A 126 -7.16 -6.69 -10.03
C ALA A 126 -7.94 -6.33 -11.30
N LYS A 127 -7.52 -6.83 -12.47
CA LYS A 127 -8.27 -6.66 -13.73
C LYS A 127 -9.66 -7.27 -13.65
N VAL A 128 -9.75 -8.53 -13.19
CA VAL A 128 -11.04 -9.26 -13.10
C VAL A 128 -12.00 -8.58 -12.14
N ARG A 129 -11.48 -8.03 -11.02
CA ARG A 129 -12.29 -7.39 -9.98
C ARG A 129 -12.50 -5.89 -10.18
N GLY A 130 -11.90 -5.29 -11.21
CA GLY A 130 -11.97 -3.85 -11.46
C GLY A 130 -11.26 -3.01 -10.40
N TRP A 131 -10.22 -3.55 -9.75
CA TRP A 131 -9.42 -2.80 -8.77
C TRP A 131 -8.50 -1.79 -9.46
N GLU A 132 -8.25 -0.68 -8.80
CA GLU A 132 -7.28 0.30 -9.28
C GLU A 132 -5.86 -0.27 -9.26
N MET A 133 -5.05 0.13 -10.25
CA MET A 133 -3.66 -0.29 -10.34
C MET A 133 -2.74 0.91 -10.60
N TYR A 134 -1.63 0.98 -9.85
CA TYR A 134 -0.55 1.93 -10.08
C TYR A 134 0.77 1.17 -10.26
N ASP A 135 1.57 1.55 -11.25
CA ASP A 135 2.90 0.97 -11.48
C ASP A 135 3.96 2.08 -11.49
N PHE A 136 4.69 2.21 -10.39
CA PHE A 136 5.76 3.19 -10.23
C PHE A 136 7.12 2.70 -10.77
N ARG A 137 7.23 1.43 -11.18
CA ARG A 137 8.48 0.84 -11.70
C ARG A 137 8.88 1.46 -13.04
N THR A 138 7.90 1.77 -13.87
CA THR A 138 8.11 2.38 -15.19
C THR A 138 8.63 3.81 -15.08
N ALA A 139 8.08 4.60 -14.16
CA ALA A 139 8.53 5.97 -13.89
C ALA A 139 9.99 6.01 -13.41
N ARG A 140 10.40 5.08 -12.54
CA ARG A 140 11.78 4.97 -12.06
C ARG A 140 12.76 4.58 -13.19
N LYS A 141 12.35 3.68 -14.09
CA LYS A 141 13.15 3.31 -15.27
C LYS A 141 13.33 4.50 -16.20
N ALA A 142 12.27 5.25 -16.52
CA ALA A 142 12.32 6.44 -17.34
C ALA A 142 13.26 7.52 -16.76
N ALA A 143 13.18 7.78 -15.46
CA ALA A 143 14.05 8.72 -14.76
C ALA A 143 15.53 8.26 -14.77
N LYS A 144 15.79 6.95 -14.65
CA LYS A 144 17.16 6.40 -14.64
C LYS A 144 17.83 6.40 -16.01
N TYR A 145 17.05 6.32 -17.10
CA TYR A 145 17.59 6.23 -18.47
C TYR A 145 17.46 7.54 -19.25
N GLY A 146 17.06 8.67 -18.61
CA GLY A 146 17.11 10.00 -19.24
C GLY A 146 16.21 10.18 -20.46
N ALA A 147 15.22 9.32 -20.66
CA ALA A 147 14.27 9.46 -21.76
C ALA A 147 13.15 10.39 -21.34
N GLY A 148 13.17 11.64 -21.80
CA GLY A 148 12.04 12.57 -21.76
C GLY A 148 10.88 12.02 -22.59
N THR A 149 10.05 11.19 -22.00
CA THR A 149 8.80 10.73 -22.60
C THR A 149 7.67 11.09 -21.65
N ALA A 150 6.74 11.88 -22.16
CA ALA A 150 5.53 12.28 -21.45
C ALA A 150 4.87 11.09 -20.78
N ILE A 151 4.53 11.25 -19.49
CA ILE A 151 3.73 10.28 -18.74
C ILE A 151 2.33 10.33 -19.37
N VAL A 152 2.02 9.34 -20.21
CA VAL A 152 0.64 9.07 -20.59
C VAL A 152 -0.01 8.40 -19.40
N LEU A 153 -0.65 9.18 -18.54
CA LEU A 153 -1.65 8.68 -17.61
C LEU A 153 -2.80 8.15 -18.46
N GLY A 154 -2.89 6.84 -18.61
CA GLY A 154 -4.01 6.19 -19.25
C GLY A 154 -5.25 6.31 -18.36
N ALA A 155 -5.89 7.48 -18.37
CA ALA A 155 -7.29 7.63 -18.01
C ALA A 155 -8.09 7.21 -19.23
N ALA A 156 -8.63 6.03 -19.23
CA ALA A 156 -9.66 5.63 -20.17
C ALA A 156 -10.90 6.51 -19.90
N GLY A 157 -11.21 7.38 -20.85
CA GLY A 157 -12.49 8.10 -20.88
C GLY A 157 -12.39 9.62 -20.64
N GLY A 158 -12.36 10.39 -21.73
CA GLY A 158 -12.85 11.77 -21.76
C GLY A 158 -11.82 12.89 -21.55
N GLY A 159 -11.05 13.27 -22.59
CA GLY A 159 -10.19 14.44 -22.50
C GLY A 159 -9.43 14.87 -23.75
N ALA A 160 -9.72 14.29 -24.91
CA ALA A 160 -9.02 14.62 -26.15
C ALA A 160 -9.53 15.93 -26.86
N ALA A 161 -10.47 16.65 -26.26
CA ALA A 161 -11.09 17.83 -26.89
C ALA A 161 -10.55 19.19 -26.41
N ALA A 162 -9.76 19.25 -25.35
CA ALA A 162 -9.32 20.54 -24.77
C ALA A 162 -7.95 21.04 -25.29
N ALA A 163 -7.08 20.18 -25.78
CA ALA A 163 -5.73 20.56 -26.23
C ALA A 163 -5.69 21.17 -27.64
N ALA A 164 -6.69 20.93 -28.48
CA ALA A 164 -6.73 21.45 -29.88
C ALA A 164 -7.18 22.90 -30.01
N ARG A 165 -7.70 23.53 -28.96
CA ARG A 165 -8.19 24.94 -29.01
C ARG A 165 -7.14 25.97 -28.62
N PHE A 166 -6.02 25.59 -28.01
CA PHE A 166 -5.02 26.57 -27.55
C PHE A 166 -3.94 26.91 -28.59
N LEU A 167 -3.84 26.17 -29.69
CA LEU A 167 -2.85 26.42 -30.77
C LEU A 167 -3.40 27.15 -32.01
N ARG A 168 -4.63 27.68 -31.96
CA ARG A 168 -5.23 28.35 -33.09
C ARG A 168 -5.47 29.85 -32.90
N GLN A 169 -4.89 30.45 -31.86
CA GLN A 169 -4.92 31.93 -31.69
C GLN A 169 -3.49 32.40 -31.34
N ARG A 170 -2.65 32.43 -32.34
CA ARG A 170 -1.56 33.39 -32.56
C ARG A 170 -1.18 33.36 -34.03
#